data_5a1bdaff8622697a74f1554ab3579d73
#
_entry.id   5a1bdaff8622697a74f1554ab3579d73
#
_cell.length_a   1.000
_cell.length_b   1.000
_cell.length_c   1.000
_cell.angle_alpha   90.00
_cell.angle_beta   90.00
_cell.angle_gamma   90.00
#
_symmetry.space_group_name_H-M   'P 1'
#
loop_
_entity.id
_entity.type
_entity.pdbx_description
1 polymer ?
#
loop_
_entity_poly.entity_id
_entity_poly.type
_entity_poly.pdbx_seq_one_letter_code
_entity_poly.pdbx_strand_id
1 'polypeptide(L)'
;MTLCFAAAALVSFIWVPFDVTLVDISNKLQRPTGQHWLGTDHFGRDLLSMIMVGARTSIAVALIAVGIGILIGVPLGLLAAARKRSWLDEMIMRANDLIFAFPSLVIAILITAIFGAGAVNAIIAIGIFNIPVFARVTRGGALSLWEREFILSARVAGKSGLLISVEHILPNLANLLIVQGTIQFSLGILAEAGLSYVGLGAQPPLPSWGRMLADAQTMVSFAPHLALVPGGAIILTVLGLNMMGDGLRDRLDPKLRGRPV
;
A
#
# COMPACT_ATOMS: atom_id res chain seq x y z
N MET A 1 8.60 11.30 -8.89
CA MET A 1 7.48 10.57 -9.53
C MET A 1 6.34 10.40 -8.54
N THR A 2 6.47 9.58 -7.50
CA THR A 2 5.39 9.34 -6.51
C THR A 2 4.83 10.62 -5.89
N LEU A 3 5.69 11.58 -5.55
CA LEU A 3 5.26 12.88 -5.03
C LEU A 3 4.41 13.67 -6.02
N CYS A 4 4.63 13.53 -7.33
CA CYS A 4 3.79 14.17 -8.35
C CYS A 4 2.36 13.58 -8.33
N PHE A 5 2.22 12.25 -8.24
CA PHE A 5 0.90 11.63 -8.15
C PHE A 5 0.22 11.88 -6.81
N ALA A 6 0.98 11.92 -5.72
CA ALA A 6 0.46 12.32 -4.41
C ALA A 6 -0.01 13.78 -4.43
N ALA A 7 0.76 14.68 -5.03
CA ALA A 7 0.35 16.07 -5.22
C ALA A 7 -0.89 16.19 -6.12
N ALA A 8 -0.94 15.44 -7.24
CA ALA A 8 -2.10 15.39 -8.11
C ALA A 8 -3.35 14.88 -7.38
N ALA A 9 -3.21 13.85 -6.53
CA ALA A 9 -4.29 13.38 -5.68
C ALA A 9 -4.79 14.45 -4.71
N LEU A 10 -3.88 15.18 -4.05
CA LEU A 10 -4.24 16.27 -3.12
C LEU A 10 -4.88 17.45 -3.85
N VAL A 11 -4.29 17.90 -4.97
CA VAL A 11 -4.84 18.98 -5.80
C VAL A 11 -6.24 18.62 -6.29
N SER A 12 -6.47 17.37 -6.65
CA SER A 12 -7.75 16.91 -7.17
C SER A 12 -8.92 17.08 -6.19
N PHE A 13 -8.68 17.20 -4.88
CA PHE A 13 -9.73 17.53 -3.89
C PHE A 13 -10.28 18.96 -4.05
N ILE A 14 -9.46 19.86 -4.58
CA ILE A 14 -9.78 21.28 -4.74
C ILE A 14 -10.13 21.58 -6.18
N TRP A 15 -9.39 20.98 -7.13
CA TRP A 15 -9.53 21.26 -8.54
C TRP A 15 -9.20 20.05 -9.41
N VAL A 16 -10.02 19.83 -10.42
CA VAL A 16 -9.80 18.94 -11.56
C VAL A 16 -10.20 19.67 -12.85
N PRO A 17 -9.55 19.38 -13.99
CA PRO A 17 -9.90 20.04 -15.25
C PRO A 17 -11.37 19.86 -15.64
N PHE A 18 -11.92 18.65 -15.46
CA PHE A 18 -13.29 18.30 -15.79
C PHE A 18 -13.90 17.42 -14.70
N ASP A 19 -15.22 17.48 -14.54
CA ASP A 19 -15.95 16.57 -13.65
C ASP A 19 -15.90 15.13 -14.19
N VAL A 20 -15.38 14.22 -13.38
CA VAL A 20 -15.22 12.79 -13.75
C VAL A 20 -16.52 12.01 -13.78
N THR A 21 -17.62 12.60 -13.28
CA THR A 21 -18.96 11.96 -13.25
C THR A 21 -19.81 12.33 -14.47
N LEU A 22 -19.46 13.41 -15.15
CA LEU A 22 -20.19 13.85 -16.34
C LEU A 22 -19.84 12.98 -17.54
N VAL A 23 -20.88 12.46 -18.17
CA VAL A 23 -20.80 11.66 -19.39
C VAL A 23 -21.04 12.55 -20.60
N ASP A 24 -20.09 12.58 -21.54
CA ASP A 24 -20.19 13.31 -22.79
C ASP A 24 -19.92 12.39 -23.99
N ILE A 25 -20.98 11.72 -24.44
CA ILE A 25 -20.90 10.75 -25.54
C ILE A 25 -20.42 11.36 -26.86
N SER A 26 -20.59 12.67 -27.06
CA SER A 26 -20.11 13.37 -28.27
C SER A 26 -18.57 13.38 -28.34
N ASN A 27 -17.91 13.37 -27.19
CA ASN A 27 -16.45 13.40 -27.03
C ASN A 27 -15.84 12.05 -26.67
N LYS A 28 -16.54 10.92 -26.91
CA LYS A 28 -16.04 9.59 -26.57
C LYS A 28 -14.77 9.22 -27.36
N LEU A 29 -13.83 8.55 -26.68
CA LEU A 29 -12.61 7.95 -27.27
C LEU A 29 -11.75 8.95 -28.06
N GLN A 30 -11.78 10.22 -27.68
CA GLN A 30 -10.92 11.21 -28.29
C GLN A 30 -9.46 10.94 -27.93
N ARG A 31 -8.58 11.11 -28.94
CA ARG A 31 -7.14 11.14 -28.72
C ARG A 31 -6.76 12.41 -27.95
N PRO A 32 -5.54 12.50 -27.40
CA PRO A 32 -5.05 13.73 -26.77
C PRO A 32 -5.24 14.95 -27.66
N THR A 33 -5.89 15.98 -27.10
CA THR A 33 -6.20 17.27 -27.73
C THR A 33 -5.76 18.41 -26.82
N GLY A 34 -5.81 19.65 -27.30
CA GLY A 34 -5.54 20.84 -26.48
C GLY A 34 -6.53 21.03 -25.32
N GLN A 35 -7.72 20.45 -25.41
CA GLN A 35 -8.76 20.51 -24.39
C GLN A 35 -8.68 19.30 -23.44
N HIS A 36 -8.48 18.09 -23.98
CA HIS A 36 -8.31 16.83 -23.25
C HIS A 36 -6.88 16.32 -23.43
N TRP A 37 -5.97 16.70 -22.55
CA TRP A 37 -4.52 16.46 -22.72
C TRP A 37 -4.13 15.00 -22.81
N LEU A 38 -4.84 14.10 -22.14
CA LEU A 38 -4.65 12.66 -22.20
C LEU A 38 -5.74 11.94 -23.02
N GLY A 39 -6.67 12.72 -23.61
CA GLY A 39 -7.82 12.19 -24.33
C GLY A 39 -9.00 11.88 -23.39
N THR A 40 -9.99 11.19 -23.93
CA THR A 40 -11.23 10.83 -23.21
C THR A 40 -11.48 9.33 -23.24
N ASP A 41 -12.27 8.85 -22.28
CA ASP A 41 -12.67 7.45 -22.22
C ASP A 41 -13.90 7.14 -23.12
N HIS A 42 -14.45 5.93 -22.98
CA HIS A 42 -15.61 5.47 -23.74
C HIS A 42 -16.93 6.15 -23.36
N PHE A 43 -16.95 6.89 -22.25
CA PHE A 43 -18.06 7.75 -21.83
C PHE A 43 -17.82 9.23 -22.14
N GLY A 44 -16.65 9.58 -22.74
CA GLY A 44 -16.25 10.95 -23.00
C GLY A 44 -15.69 11.70 -21.79
N ARG A 45 -15.38 10.99 -20.71
CA ARG A 45 -14.78 11.57 -19.49
C ARG A 45 -13.30 11.83 -19.70
N ASP A 46 -12.81 12.95 -19.18
CA ASP A 46 -11.41 13.37 -19.33
C ASP A 46 -10.45 12.45 -18.54
N LEU A 47 -9.48 11.84 -19.24
CA LEU A 47 -8.53 10.90 -18.64
C LEU A 47 -7.60 11.55 -17.62
N LEU A 48 -7.18 12.81 -17.82
CA LEU A 48 -6.32 13.48 -16.85
C LEU A 48 -7.06 13.67 -15.51
N SER A 49 -8.29 14.15 -15.57
CA SER A 49 -9.14 14.30 -14.39
C SER A 49 -9.38 12.96 -13.69
N MET A 50 -9.62 11.90 -14.47
CA MET A 50 -9.78 10.54 -13.94
C MET A 50 -8.50 10.00 -13.28
N ILE A 51 -7.32 10.27 -13.83
CA ILE A 51 -6.02 9.89 -13.22
C ILE A 51 -5.82 10.63 -11.90
N MET A 52 -6.12 11.93 -11.84
CA MET A 52 -5.99 12.73 -10.63
C MET A 52 -6.94 12.24 -9.53
N VAL A 53 -8.20 12.00 -9.84
CA VAL A 53 -9.20 11.50 -8.89
C VAL A 53 -8.93 10.03 -8.54
N GLY A 54 -8.57 9.21 -9.54
CA GLY A 54 -8.21 7.80 -9.34
C GLY A 54 -7.00 7.62 -8.42
N ALA A 55 -6.04 8.57 -8.45
CA ALA A 55 -4.92 8.59 -7.53
C ALA A 55 -5.37 8.66 -6.05
N ARG A 56 -6.44 9.43 -5.73
CA ARG A 56 -6.97 9.48 -4.35
C ARG A 56 -7.37 8.08 -3.88
N THR A 57 -8.16 7.38 -4.71
CA THR A 57 -8.70 6.05 -4.37
C THR A 57 -7.57 5.04 -4.23
N SER A 58 -6.71 4.91 -5.25
CA SER A 58 -5.63 3.92 -5.27
C SER A 58 -4.61 4.16 -4.15
N ILE A 59 -4.21 5.41 -3.89
CA ILE A 59 -3.28 5.76 -2.82
C ILE A 59 -3.93 5.57 -1.44
N ALA A 60 -5.18 6.03 -1.25
CA ALA A 60 -5.86 5.91 0.05
C ALA A 60 -6.09 4.44 0.44
N VAL A 61 -6.53 3.60 -0.50
CA VAL A 61 -6.74 2.16 -0.24
C VAL A 61 -5.44 1.51 0.22
N ALA A 62 -4.34 1.73 -0.53
CA ALA A 62 -3.05 1.16 -0.19
C ALA A 62 -2.51 1.70 1.14
N LEU A 63 -2.61 3.01 1.40
CA LEU A 63 -2.13 3.64 2.61
C LEU A 63 -2.86 3.14 3.86
N ILE A 64 -4.20 3.07 3.80
CA ILE A 64 -5.02 2.59 4.93
C ILE A 64 -4.75 1.10 5.18
N ALA A 65 -4.63 0.29 4.12
CA ALA A 65 -4.32 -1.13 4.25
C ALA A 65 -2.95 -1.39 4.89
N VAL A 66 -1.92 -0.61 4.52
CA VAL A 66 -0.60 -0.65 5.18
C VAL A 66 -0.71 -0.17 6.63
N GLY A 67 -1.50 0.88 6.88
CA GLY A 67 -1.77 1.39 8.22
C GLY A 67 -2.37 0.30 9.14
N ILE A 68 -3.34 -0.48 8.67
CA ILE A 68 -3.89 -1.64 9.39
C ILE A 68 -2.78 -2.65 9.73
N GLY A 69 -1.94 -2.98 8.75
CA GLY A 69 -0.81 -3.88 8.94
C GLY A 69 0.15 -3.40 10.03
N ILE A 70 0.51 -2.11 10.02
CA ILE A 70 1.39 -1.50 11.02
C ILE A 70 0.72 -1.47 12.40
N LEU A 71 -0.51 -0.95 12.50
CA LEU A 71 -1.21 -0.73 13.76
C LEU A 71 -1.50 -2.04 14.50
N ILE A 72 -1.70 -3.14 13.79
CA ILE A 72 -1.97 -4.46 14.38
C ILE A 72 -0.71 -5.33 14.39
N GLY A 73 0.00 -5.41 13.28
CA GLY A 73 1.15 -6.31 13.11
C GLY A 73 2.34 -5.93 13.98
N VAL A 74 2.67 -4.62 14.08
CA VAL A 74 3.81 -4.19 14.91
C VAL A 74 3.61 -4.51 16.39
N PRO A 75 2.48 -4.17 17.04
CA PRO A 75 2.22 -4.58 18.42
C PRO A 75 2.27 -6.10 18.63
N LEU A 76 1.68 -6.88 17.72
CA LEU A 76 1.72 -8.34 17.77
C LEU A 76 3.15 -8.87 17.67
N GLY A 77 3.98 -8.32 16.78
CA GLY A 77 5.38 -8.69 16.64
C GLY A 77 6.23 -8.34 17.86
N LEU A 78 6.02 -7.16 18.46
CA LEU A 78 6.68 -6.76 19.72
C LEU A 78 6.27 -7.67 20.86
N LEU A 79 4.98 -8.00 20.98
CA LEU A 79 4.46 -8.90 22.01
C LEU A 79 5.03 -10.31 21.88
N ALA A 80 5.07 -10.86 20.68
CA ALA A 80 5.65 -12.16 20.38
C ALA A 80 7.15 -12.19 20.73
N ALA A 81 7.89 -11.14 20.39
CA ALA A 81 9.32 -11.03 20.74
C ALA A 81 9.57 -10.91 22.24
N ALA A 82 8.76 -10.12 22.96
CA ALA A 82 8.87 -9.95 24.41
C ALA A 82 8.54 -11.24 25.17
N ARG A 83 7.74 -12.12 24.61
CA ARG A 83 7.33 -13.42 25.15
C ARG A 83 7.96 -14.59 24.39
N LYS A 84 9.19 -14.41 23.87
CA LYS A 84 9.96 -15.41 23.11
C LYS A 84 9.80 -16.82 23.66
N ARG A 85 9.46 -17.80 22.80
CA ARG A 85 9.25 -19.21 23.13
C ARG A 85 8.08 -19.51 24.08
N SER A 86 7.19 -18.57 24.33
CA SER A 86 5.94 -18.81 25.07
C SER A 86 4.84 -19.31 24.13
N TRP A 87 3.77 -19.87 24.72
CA TRP A 87 2.57 -20.25 23.95
C TRP A 87 1.96 -19.06 23.18
N LEU A 88 2.09 -17.83 23.73
CA LEU A 88 1.59 -16.61 23.09
C LEU A 88 2.38 -16.27 21.82
N ASP A 89 3.71 -16.37 21.88
CA ASP A 89 4.57 -16.22 20.70
C ASP A 89 4.19 -17.23 19.61
N GLU A 90 4.03 -18.49 20.01
CA GLU A 90 3.67 -19.57 19.10
C GLU A 90 2.27 -19.36 18.49
N MET A 91 1.28 -18.97 19.28
CA MET A 91 -0.07 -18.70 18.81
C MET A 91 -0.11 -17.56 17.81
N ILE A 92 0.59 -16.44 18.09
CA ILE A 92 0.66 -15.29 17.17
C ILE A 92 1.32 -15.72 15.85
N MET A 93 2.43 -16.47 15.92
CA MET A 93 3.13 -16.88 14.70
C MET A 93 2.32 -17.92 13.90
N ARG A 94 1.65 -18.87 14.54
CA ARG A 94 0.77 -19.81 13.84
C ARG A 94 -0.44 -19.13 13.18
N ALA A 95 -1.03 -18.13 13.84
CA ALA A 95 -2.10 -17.32 13.22
C ALA A 95 -1.59 -16.58 11.98
N ASN A 96 -0.37 -16.04 12.02
CA ASN A 96 0.26 -15.43 10.86
C ASN A 96 0.56 -16.45 9.75
N ASP A 97 0.99 -17.67 10.13
CA ASP A 97 1.24 -18.77 9.18
C ASP A 97 -0.05 -19.18 8.46
N LEU A 98 -1.18 -19.20 9.18
CA LEU A 98 -2.48 -19.51 8.61
C LEU A 98 -2.89 -18.48 7.54
N ILE A 99 -2.67 -17.18 7.77
CA ILE A 99 -2.95 -16.15 6.77
C ILE A 99 -2.06 -16.34 5.54
N PHE A 100 -0.77 -16.64 5.71
CA PHE A 100 0.16 -16.87 4.61
C PHE A 100 -0.01 -18.22 3.89
N ALA A 101 -0.75 -19.16 4.47
CA ALA A 101 -1.07 -20.42 3.81
C ALA A 101 -1.95 -20.21 2.55
N PHE A 102 -2.66 -19.08 2.48
CA PHE A 102 -3.49 -18.74 1.33
C PHE A 102 -2.84 -17.62 0.49
N PRO A 103 -2.92 -17.70 -0.85
CA PRO A 103 -2.54 -16.58 -1.71
C PRO A 103 -3.38 -15.33 -1.37
N SER A 104 -2.72 -14.18 -1.24
CA SER A 104 -3.37 -12.91 -0.83
C SER A 104 -4.58 -12.55 -1.70
N LEU A 105 -4.46 -12.77 -3.01
CA LEU A 105 -5.54 -12.49 -3.96
C LEU A 105 -6.76 -13.39 -3.70
N VAL A 106 -6.55 -14.66 -3.31
CA VAL A 106 -7.65 -15.60 -3.01
C VAL A 106 -8.41 -15.14 -1.77
N ILE A 107 -7.71 -14.73 -0.71
CA ILE A 107 -8.35 -14.16 0.50
C ILE A 107 -9.16 -12.91 0.12
N ALA A 108 -8.59 -12.04 -0.69
CA ALA A 108 -9.26 -10.82 -1.13
C ALA A 108 -10.53 -11.13 -1.93
N ILE A 109 -10.48 -12.10 -2.85
CA ILE A 109 -11.64 -12.57 -3.61
C ILE A 109 -12.72 -13.14 -2.67
N LEU A 110 -12.33 -13.97 -1.71
CA LEU A 110 -13.28 -14.56 -0.75
C LEU A 110 -13.98 -13.48 0.09
N ILE A 111 -13.22 -12.51 0.62
CA ILE A 111 -13.78 -11.40 1.40
C ILE A 111 -14.76 -10.59 0.55
N THR A 112 -14.36 -10.22 -0.67
CA THR A 112 -15.21 -9.42 -1.55
C THR A 112 -16.41 -10.21 -2.10
N ALA A 113 -16.31 -11.53 -2.25
CA ALA A 113 -17.43 -12.39 -2.64
C ALA A 113 -18.48 -12.50 -1.53
N ILE A 114 -18.08 -12.50 -0.26
CA ILE A 114 -18.99 -12.62 0.89
C ILE A 114 -19.57 -11.25 1.27
N PHE A 115 -18.75 -10.21 1.34
CA PHE A 115 -19.14 -8.88 1.84
C PHE A 115 -19.46 -7.88 0.73
N GLY A 116 -19.29 -8.27 -0.53
CA GLY A 116 -19.52 -7.44 -1.71
C GLY A 116 -18.25 -6.74 -2.20
N ALA A 117 -18.24 -6.37 -3.49
CA ALA A 117 -17.19 -5.60 -4.11
C ALA A 117 -17.18 -4.15 -3.58
N GLY A 118 -15.99 -3.56 -3.41
CA GLY A 118 -15.86 -2.18 -2.96
C GLY A 118 -14.51 -1.85 -2.35
N ALA A 119 -14.17 -0.56 -2.34
CA ALA A 119 -12.89 -0.08 -1.82
C ALA A 119 -12.66 -0.46 -0.34
N VAL A 120 -13.71 -0.42 0.49
CA VAL A 120 -13.62 -0.77 1.93
C VAL A 120 -13.24 -2.24 2.11
N ASN A 121 -13.89 -3.15 1.38
CA ASN A 121 -13.60 -4.57 1.46
C ASN A 121 -12.20 -4.90 0.89
N ALA A 122 -11.77 -4.19 -0.15
CA ALA A 122 -10.40 -4.26 -0.66
C ALA A 122 -9.37 -3.80 0.39
N ILE A 123 -9.63 -2.69 1.09
CA ILE A 123 -8.79 -2.20 2.20
C ILE A 123 -8.65 -3.28 3.29
N ILE A 124 -9.77 -3.87 3.72
CA ILE A 124 -9.77 -4.91 4.76
C ILE A 124 -8.97 -6.13 4.30
N ALA A 125 -9.20 -6.59 3.08
CA ALA A 125 -8.51 -7.75 2.52
C ALA A 125 -7.00 -7.54 2.43
N ILE A 126 -6.55 -6.43 1.86
CA ILE A 126 -5.13 -6.09 1.75
C ILE A 126 -4.53 -5.83 3.13
N GLY A 127 -5.29 -5.17 4.02
CA GLY A 127 -4.88 -4.88 5.40
C GLY A 127 -4.63 -6.14 6.23
N ILE A 128 -5.53 -7.12 6.18
CA ILE A 128 -5.38 -8.42 6.85
C ILE A 128 -4.09 -9.11 6.42
N PHE A 129 -3.77 -9.07 5.13
CA PHE A 129 -2.56 -9.68 4.61
C PHE A 129 -1.28 -8.95 5.05
N ASN A 130 -1.36 -7.65 5.30
CA ASN A 130 -0.24 -6.86 5.80
C ASN A 130 0.10 -7.14 7.28
N ILE A 131 -0.87 -7.57 8.09
CA ILE A 131 -0.66 -7.86 9.53
C ILE A 131 0.50 -8.84 9.76
N PRO A 132 0.50 -10.06 9.17
CA PRO A 132 1.58 -11.02 9.37
C PRO A 132 2.93 -10.55 8.84
N VAL A 133 2.95 -9.73 7.78
CA VAL A 133 4.19 -9.14 7.24
C VAL A 133 4.86 -8.28 8.31
N PHE A 134 4.12 -7.30 8.85
CA PHE A 134 4.65 -6.41 9.89
C PHE A 134 4.93 -7.15 11.20
N ALA A 135 4.09 -8.12 11.60
CA ALA A 135 4.32 -8.90 12.81
C ALA A 135 5.63 -9.70 12.74
N ARG A 136 5.90 -10.36 11.61
CA ARG A 136 7.15 -11.14 11.43
C ARG A 136 8.38 -10.26 11.36
N VAL A 137 8.33 -9.17 10.59
CA VAL A 137 9.45 -8.24 10.47
C VAL A 137 9.78 -7.61 11.83
N THR A 138 8.76 -7.16 12.55
CA THR A 138 8.91 -6.58 13.89
C THR A 138 9.47 -7.59 14.88
N ARG A 139 8.91 -8.82 14.92
CA ARG A 139 9.40 -9.87 15.80
C ARG A 139 10.86 -10.20 15.51
N GLY A 140 11.22 -10.41 14.24
CA GLY A 140 12.59 -10.72 13.84
C GLY A 140 13.60 -9.65 14.27
N GLY A 141 13.30 -8.39 13.99
CA GLY A 141 14.13 -7.26 14.41
C GLY A 141 14.18 -7.08 15.93
N ALA A 142 13.04 -7.22 16.62
CA ALA A 142 12.97 -7.10 18.07
C ALA A 142 13.79 -8.19 18.80
N LEU A 143 13.75 -9.45 18.32
CA LEU A 143 14.51 -10.55 18.92
C LEU A 143 16.03 -10.26 18.97
N SER A 144 16.58 -9.64 17.93
CA SER A 144 18.01 -9.25 17.90
C SER A 144 18.33 -8.12 18.87
N LEU A 145 17.38 -7.24 19.14
CA LEU A 145 17.55 -6.13 20.08
C LEU A 145 17.40 -6.59 21.54
N TRP A 146 16.51 -7.57 21.81
CA TRP A 146 16.31 -8.12 23.15
C TRP A 146 17.58 -8.71 23.78
N GLU A 147 18.58 -9.07 22.98
CA GLU A 147 19.86 -9.65 23.42
C GLU A 147 20.95 -8.57 23.61
N ARG A 148 20.64 -7.28 23.37
CA ARG A 148 21.60 -6.18 23.50
C ARG A 148 21.78 -5.73 24.95
N GLU A 149 23.00 -5.30 25.30
CA GLU A 149 23.40 -4.90 26.67
C GLU A 149 22.53 -3.77 27.23
N PHE A 150 22.16 -2.77 26.42
CA PHE A 150 21.31 -1.67 26.86
C PHE A 150 19.91 -2.13 27.27
N ILE A 151 19.38 -3.19 26.65
CA ILE A 151 18.12 -3.81 27.05
C ILE A 151 18.28 -4.60 28.36
N LEU A 152 19.40 -5.29 28.53
CA LEU A 152 19.69 -6.00 29.79
C LEU A 152 19.80 -5.00 30.95
N SER A 153 20.46 -3.87 30.74
CA SER A 153 20.52 -2.76 31.71
C SER A 153 19.13 -2.22 32.08
N ALA A 154 18.25 -2.03 31.08
CA ALA A 154 16.87 -1.59 31.33
C ALA A 154 16.06 -2.60 32.16
N ARG A 155 16.30 -3.93 31.97
CA ARG A 155 15.70 -4.99 32.78
C ARG A 155 16.20 -4.94 34.25
N VAL A 156 17.52 -4.78 34.44
CA VAL A 156 18.10 -4.66 35.78
C VAL A 156 17.55 -3.41 36.49
N ALA A 157 17.28 -2.32 35.75
CA ALA A 157 16.60 -1.14 36.28
C ALA A 157 15.10 -1.35 36.57
N GLY A 158 14.57 -2.57 36.41
CA GLY A 158 13.19 -2.92 36.78
C GLY A 158 12.13 -2.55 35.74
N LYS A 159 12.51 -2.15 34.52
CA LYS A 159 11.52 -1.84 33.47
C LYS A 159 10.77 -3.09 33.02
N SER A 160 9.44 -2.95 32.84
CA SER A 160 8.60 -4.03 32.31
C SER A 160 8.91 -4.30 30.82
N GLY A 161 8.63 -5.53 30.36
CA GLY A 161 8.83 -5.90 28.96
C GLY A 161 8.06 -5.02 27.97
N LEU A 162 6.86 -4.57 28.33
CA LEU A 162 6.08 -3.65 27.51
C LEU A 162 6.78 -2.29 27.39
N LEU A 163 7.23 -1.73 28.51
CA LEU A 163 7.92 -0.45 28.55
C LEU A 163 9.22 -0.49 27.74
N ILE A 164 10.00 -1.57 27.87
CA ILE A 164 11.20 -1.80 27.07
C ILE A 164 10.86 -1.88 25.58
N SER A 165 9.78 -2.55 25.21
CA SER A 165 9.34 -2.69 23.82
C SER A 165 9.02 -1.32 23.20
N VAL A 166 8.33 -0.45 23.93
CA VAL A 166 7.91 0.88 23.43
C VAL A 166 9.04 1.90 23.47
N GLU A 167 9.79 1.97 24.58
CA GLU A 167 10.81 3.01 24.77
C GLU A 167 12.14 2.70 24.07
N HIS A 168 12.49 1.42 23.96
CA HIS A 168 13.82 1.03 23.49
C HIS A 168 13.80 0.23 22.20
N ILE A 169 12.89 -0.74 22.05
CA ILE A 169 12.88 -1.61 20.88
C ILE A 169 12.21 -0.93 19.69
N LEU A 170 11.00 -0.43 19.84
CA LEU A 170 10.25 0.19 18.74
C LEU A 170 10.99 1.36 18.06
N PRO A 171 11.61 2.31 18.78
CA PRO A 171 12.38 3.37 18.14
C PRO A 171 13.58 2.85 17.35
N ASN A 172 14.24 1.80 17.83
CA ASN A 172 15.36 1.17 17.13
C ASN A 172 14.94 0.32 15.92
N LEU A 173 13.65 -0.04 15.81
CA LEU A 173 13.06 -0.71 14.65
C LEU A 173 12.45 0.26 13.64
N ALA A 174 12.33 1.54 13.98
CA ALA A 174 11.62 2.52 13.14
C ALA A 174 12.15 2.52 11.70
N ASN A 175 13.45 2.51 11.51
CA ASN A 175 14.08 2.47 10.19
C ASN A 175 13.66 1.24 9.38
N LEU A 176 13.68 0.06 10.01
CA LEU A 176 13.26 -1.20 9.39
C LEU A 176 11.76 -1.15 9.00
N LEU A 177 10.93 -0.61 9.90
CA LEU A 177 9.49 -0.51 9.68
C LEU A 177 9.12 0.51 8.60
N ILE A 178 9.84 1.63 8.51
CA ILE A 178 9.65 2.63 7.46
C ILE A 178 9.96 2.02 6.09
N VAL A 179 11.11 1.35 5.95
CA VAL A 179 11.49 0.67 4.70
C VAL A 179 10.46 -0.40 4.33
N GLN A 180 10.05 -1.24 5.30
CA GLN A 180 9.01 -2.24 5.07
C GLN A 180 7.69 -1.59 4.68
N GLY A 181 7.34 -0.45 5.27
CA GLY A 181 6.15 0.33 4.94
C GLY A 181 6.12 0.81 3.48
N THR A 182 7.26 1.28 2.95
CA THR A 182 7.33 1.71 1.54
C THR A 182 7.16 0.53 0.57
N ILE A 183 7.74 -0.63 0.89
CA ILE A 183 7.57 -1.85 0.10
C ILE A 183 6.10 -2.29 0.10
N GLN A 184 5.49 -2.35 1.28
CA GLN A 184 4.08 -2.77 1.40
C GLN A 184 3.12 -1.76 0.79
N PHE A 185 3.46 -0.48 0.76
CA PHE A 185 2.67 0.53 0.08
C PHE A 185 2.70 0.34 -1.45
N SER A 186 3.87 0.05 -2.03
CA SER A 186 4.00 -0.29 -3.45
C SER A 186 3.17 -1.53 -3.81
N LEU A 187 3.28 -2.60 -3.01
CA LEU A 187 2.51 -3.82 -3.19
C LEU A 187 1.01 -3.60 -2.97
N GLY A 188 0.63 -2.72 -2.06
CA GLY A 188 -0.75 -2.32 -1.79
C GLY A 188 -1.41 -1.62 -2.98
N ILE A 189 -0.69 -0.73 -3.68
CA ILE A 189 -1.17 -0.11 -4.93
C ILE A 189 -1.40 -1.18 -6.02
N LEU A 190 -0.47 -2.13 -6.17
CA LEU A 190 -0.62 -3.21 -7.13
C LEU A 190 -1.77 -4.14 -6.78
N ALA A 191 -1.95 -4.45 -5.49
CA ALA A 191 -3.06 -5.28 -5.02
C ALA A 191 -4.41 -4.61 -5.23
N GLU A 192 -4.54 -3.30 -4.92
CA GLU A 192 -5.74 -2.50 -5.22
C GLU A 192 -6.03 -2.51 -6.72
N ALA A 193 -5.01 -2.24 -7.54
CA ALA A 193 -5.17 -2.23 -8.99
C ALA A 193 -5.62 -3.59 -9.51
N GLY A 194 -5.05 -4.69 -9.02
CA GLY A 194 -5.46 -6.05 -9.38
C GLY A 194 -6.89 -6.38 -8.98
N LEU A 195 -7.29 -6.04 -7.75
CA LEU A 195 -8.68 -6.24 -7.27
C LEU A 195 -9.69 -5.40 -8.06
N SER A 196 -9.38 -4.13 -8.31
CA SER A 196 -10.21 -3.25 -9.10
C SER A 196 -10.30 -3.71 -10.56
N TYR A 197 -9.21 -4.24 -11.13
CA TYR A 197 -9.17 -4.79 -12.48
C TYR A 197 -10.10 -6.01 -12.65
N VAL A 198 -10.18 -6.89 -11.65
CA VAL A 198 -11.13 -8.01 -11.66
C VAL A 198 -12.55 -7.64 -11.17
N GLY A 199 -12.82 -6.35 -10.94
CA GLY A 199 -14.13 -5.83 -10.56
C GLY A 199 -14.47 -5.92 -9.08
N LEU A 200 -13.51 -6.28 -8.22
CA LEU A 200 -13.72 -6.48 -6.78
C LEU A 200 -13.29 -5.29 -5.91
N GLY A 201 -12.55 -4.34 -6.48
CA GLY A 201 -12.08 -3.14 -5.80
C GLY A 201 -13.07 -1.98 -5.85
N ALA A 202 -12.56 -0.77 -6.13
CA ALA A 202 -13.37 0.44 -6.23
C ALA A 202 -14.49 0.31 -7.25
N GLN A 203 -15.70 0.73 -6.87
CA GLN A 203 -16.90 0.67 -7.72
C GLN A 203 -17.26 2.06 -8.26
N PRO A 204 -17.87 2.14 -9.47
CA PRO A 204 -18.40 3.40 -9.99
C PRO A 204 -19.32 4.09 -8.97
N PRO A 205 -19.39 5.43 -8.95
CA PRO A 205 -18.79 6.38 -9.92
C PRO A 205 -17.32 6.74 -9.63
N LEU A 206 -16.73 6.24 -8.55
CA LEU A 206 -15.37 6.60 -8.16
C LEU A 206 -14.34 5.90 -9.06
N PRO A 207 -13.47 6.66 -9.76
CA PRO A 207 -12.38 6.06 -10.51
C PRO A 207 -11.29 5.55 -9.57
N SER A 208 -10.62 4.47 -9.97
CA SER A 208 -9.29 4.06 -9.51
C SER A 208 -8.45 3.66 -10.73
N TRP A 209 -7.14 3.65 -10.58
CA TRP A 209 -6.28 3.28 -11.71
C TRP A 209 -6.53 1.84 -12.18
N GLY A 210 -6.80 0.92 -11.24
CA GLY A 210 -7.15 -0.46 -11.57
C GLY A 210 -8.49 -0.58 -12.28
N ARG A 211 -9.50 0.20 -11.87
CA ARG A 211 -10.79 0.25 -12.54
C ARG A 211 -10.68 0.81 -13.95
N MET A 212 -9.90 1.87 -14.15
CA MET A 212 -9.64 2.42 -15.49
C MET A 212 -8.99 1.38 -16.40
N LEU A 213 -8.07 0.54 -15.89
CA LEU A 213 -7.49 -0.58 -16.65
C LEU A 213 -8.54 -1.63 -17.01
N ALA A 214 -9.45 -1.96 -16.08
CA ALA A 214 -10.55 -2.90 -16.35
C ALA A 214 -11.46 -2.39 -17.47
N ASP A 215 -11.85 -1.12 -17.40
CA ASP A 215 -12.71 -0.48 -18.41
C ASP A 215 -12.01 -0.41 -19.78
N ALA A 216 -10.68 -0.29 -19.81
CA ALA A 216 -9.88 -0.26 -21.05
C ALA A 216 -9.72 -1.63 -21.72
N GLN A 217 -9.94 -2.74 -21.01
CA GLN A 217 -9.59 -4.10 -21.46
C GLN A 217 -10.13 -4.47 -22.85
N THR A 218 -11.39 -4.14 -23.11
CA THR A 218 -12.05 -4.45 -24.40
C THR A 218 -11.71 -3.47 -25.51
N MET A 219 -11.01 -2.37 -25.20
CA MET A 219 -10.76 -1.25 -26.11
C MET A 219 -9.29 -1.06 -26.46
N VAL A 220 -8.37 -1.86 -25.88
CA VAL A 220 -6.92 -1.71 -26.05
C VAL A 220 -6.49 -1.76 -27.51
N SER A 221 -7.16 -2.58 -28.36
CA SER A 221 -6.79 -2.77 -29.76
C SER A 221 -7.00 -1.49 -30.62
N PHE A 222 -7.95 -0.63 -30.27
CA PHE A 222 -8.25 0.60 -31.03
C PHE A 222 -8.04 1.90 -30.24
N ALA A 223 -8.03 1.84 -28.91
CA ALA A 223 -7.77 2.96 -28.02
C ALA A 223 -6.74 2.62 -26.93
N PRO A 224 -5.48 2.31 -27.29
CA PRO A 224 -4.46 1.82 -26.34
C PRO A 224 -4.11 2.84 -25.25
N HIS A 225 -4.33 4.14 -25.48
CA HIS A 225 -4.10 5.20 -24.49
C HIS A 225 -4.94 5.02 -23.22
N LEU A 226 -6.13 4.39 -23.32
CA LEU A 226 -6.99 4.09 -22.17
C LEU A 226 -6.32 3.15 -21.15
N ALA A 227 -5.46 2.24 -21.60
CA ALA A 227 -4.69 1.35 -20.75
C ALA A 227 -3.30 1.92 -20.42
N LEU A 228 -2.64 2.58 -21.38
CA LEU A 228 -1.29 3.12 -21.19
C LEU A 228 -1.24 4.22 -20.14
N VAL A 229 -2.27 5.06 -20.07
CA VAL A 229 -2.32 6.19 -19.13
C VAL A 229 -2.42 5.70 -17.67
N PRO A 230 -3.43 4.90 -17.26
CA PRO A 230 -3.50 4.40 -15.88
C PRO A 230 -2.38 3.38 -15.57
N GLY A 231 -1.99 2.54 -16.52
CA GLY A 231 -0.85 1.63 -16.36
C GLY A 231 0.46 2.37 -16.12
N GLY A 232 0.71 3.44 -16.87
CA GLY A 232 1.84 4.33 -16.65
C GLY A 232 1.82 5.00 -15.27
N ALA A 233 0.66 5.44 -14.80
CA ALA A 233 0.51 6.03 -13.46
C ALA A 233 0.87 5.02 -12.35
N ILE A 234 0.40 3.77 -12.46
CA ILE A 234 0.75 2.69 -11.52
C ILE A 234 2.25 2.43 -11.56
N ILE A 235 2.83 2.19 -12.74
CA ILE A 235 4.26 1.87 -12.90
C ILE A 235 5.13 2.98 -12.31
N LEU A 236 4.88 4.24 -12.68
CA LEU A 236 5.69 5.37 -12.21
C LEU A 236 5.56 5.59 -10.70
N THR A 237 4.38 5.34 -10.14
CA THR A 237 4.17 5.46 -8.68
C THR A 237 4.90 4.35 -7.93
N VAL A 238 4.77 3.10 -8.37
CA VAL A 238 5.42 1.94 -7.75
C VAL A 238 6.95 2.04 -7.87
N LEU A 239 7.48 2.40 -9.04
CA LEU A 239 8.92 2.65 -9.21
C LEU A 239 9.41 3.75 -8.28
N GLY A 240 8.70 4.87 -8.22
CA GLY A 240 9.07 5.97 -7.34
C GLY A 240 9.04 5.59 -5.86
N LEU A 241 8.07 4.77 -5.42
CA LEU A 241 8.00 4.26 -4.05
C LEU A 241 9.17 3.31 -3.74
N ASN A 242 9.50 2.40 -4.66
CA ASN A 242 10.62 1.47 -4.48
C ASN A 242 11.95 2.24 -4.40
N MET A 243 12.20 3.20 -5.31
CA MET A 243 13.39 4.06 -5.25
C MET A 243 13.44 4.89 -3.96
N MET A 244 12.30 5.37 -3.48
CA MET A 244 12.22 6.08 -2.20
C MET A 244 12.54 5.15 -1.03
N GLY A 245 12.02 3.92 -1.05
CA GLY A 245 12.31 2.89 -0.05
C GLY A 245 13.80 2.53 0.00
N ASP A 246 14.43 2.34 -1.15
CA ASP A 246 15.86 2.06 -1.26
C ASP A 246 16.69 3.25 -0.76
N GLY A 247 16.35 4.47 -1.18
CA GLY A 247 17.04 5.68 -0.72
C GLY A 247 16.88 5.95 0.79
N LEU A 248 15.72 5.60 1.37
CA LEU A 248 15.50 5.64 2.82
C LEU A 248 16.34 4.59 3.53
N ARG A 249 16.39 3.37 3.00
CA ARG A 249 17.22 2.28 3.54
C ARG A 249 18.68 2.69 3.58
N ASP A 250 19.22 3.22 2.48
CA ASP A 250 20.62 3.63 2.38
C ASP A 250 20.97 4.76 3.36
N ARG A 251 20.07 5.72 3.56
CA ARG A 251 20.26 6.83 4.50
C ARG A 251 20.11 6.42 5.96
N LEU A 252 19.25 5.45 6.24
CA LEU A 252 18.90 5.02 7.58
C LEU A 252 19.79 3.87 8.08
N ASP A 253 20.56 3.19 7.20
CA ASP A 253 21.46 2.11 7.60
C ASP A 253 22.77 2.69 8.16
N PRO A 254 23.06 2.53 9.47
CA PRO A 254 24.28 3.04 10.09
C PRO A 254 25.56 2.42 9.51
N LYS A 255 25.48 1.21 8.92
CA LYS A 255 26.63 0.48 8.37
C LYS A 255 27.13 1.09 7.06
N LEU A 256 26.30 1.86 6.36
CA LEU A 256 26.66 2.52 5.11
C LEU A 256 27.28 3.91 5.34
N ARG A 257 27.08 4.51 6.53
CA ARG A 257 27.64 5.83 6.88
C ARG A 257 29.16 5.85 7.08
N GLY A 258 29.84 4.71 7.12
CA GLY A 258 31.29 4.58 7.36
C GLY A 258 32.13 4.21 6.13
N ARG A 259 31.56 4.12 4.94
CA ARG A 259 32.36 3.92 3.71
C ARG A 259 32.64 5.27 3.06
N PRO A 260 33.93 5.73 3.04
CA PRO A 260 34.27 6.85 2.18
C PRO A 260 34.06 6.46 0.72
N VAL A 261 33.44 7.37 -0.04
CA VAL A 261 33.25 7.30 -1.50
C VAL A 261 34.60 7.40 -2.19
#